data_b77e1983b39dd2aa569d7c464367b870
#
_entry.id   b77e1983b39dd2aa569d7c464367b870
#
_cell.length_a   1.000
_cell.length_b   1.000
_cell.length_c   1.000
_cell.angle_alpha   90.00
_cell.angle_beta   90.00
_cell.angle_gamma   90.00
#
_symmetry.space_group_name_H-M   'P 1'
#
loop_
_entity.id
_entity.type
_entity.pdbx_description
1 polymer ?
#
loop_
_entity_poly.entity_id
_entity_poly.type
_entity_poly.pdbx_seq_one_letter_code
_entity_poly.pdbx_strand_id
1 'polypeptide(L)'
;MARVAIIRPEQVDDPVIREIFSWVTRVEGAVPNHFYVEMNFPEFLKAKLGATRVLWEQGELSLPEIQHIGILVSRANGCPYCTAAFCTILNYGLGTGEDYVRQLASDGVEVVDDQRLRTLLDFALKVNA
;
A
#
# COMPACT_ATOMS: atom_id res chain seq x y z
N MET A 1 -23.34 -2.80 6.56
CA MET A 1 -23.14 -4.04 7.36
C MET A 1 -22.26 -4.99 6.54
N ALA A 2 -21.19 -5.52 7.12
CA ALA A 2 -20.35 -6.52 6.43
C ALA A 2 -21.15 -7.81 6.22
N ARG A 3 -21.03 -8.43 5.04
CA ARG A 3 -21.69 -9.69 4.69
C ARG A 3 -20.92 -10.93 5.16
N VAL A 4 -19.68 -10.74 5.61
CA VAL A 4 -18.78 -11.77 6.12
C VAL A 4 -18.27 -11.36 7.50
N ALA A 5 -17.72 -12.31 8.25
CA ALA A 5 -17.15 -12.05 9.55
C ALA A 5 -15.96 -11.09 9.43
N ILE A 6 -15.83 -10.20 10.40
CA ILE A 6 -14.65 -9.34 10.58
C ILE A 6 -13.81 -9.99 11.65
N ILE A 7 -12.69 -10.59 11.25
CA ILE A 7 -11.77 -11.29 12.15
C ILE A 7 -10.62 -10.34 12.49
N ARG A 8 -10.51 -9.96 13.76
CA ARG A 8 -9.49 -9.01 14.22
C ARG A 8 -8.16 -9.71 14.52
N PRO A 9 -7.02 -9.00 14.46
CA PRO A 9 -5.71 -9.58 14.72
C PRO A 9 -5.60 -10.32 16.07
N GLU A 10 -6.30 -9.83 17.10
CA GLU A 10 -6.27 -10.42 18.43
C GLU A 10 -6.96 -11.81 18.49
N GLN A 11 -7.79 -12.12 17.49
CA GLN A 11 -8.50 -13.39 17.38
C GLN A 11 -7.74 -14.44 16.57
N VAL A 12 -6.52 -14.10 16.12
CA VAL A 12 -5.74 -14.96 15.22
C VAL A 12 -4.72 -15.76 16.00
N ASP A 13 -4.83 -17.09 15.92
CA ASP A 13 -3.87 -18.01 16.55
C ASP A 13 -2.74 -18.50 15.61
N ASP A 14 -2.87 -18.24 14.31
CA ASP A 14 -1.87 -18.65 13.31
C ASP A 14 -0.57 -17.81 13.44
N PRO A 15 0.57 -18.44 13.76
CA PRO A 15 1.83 -17.71 13.98
C PRO A 15 2.36 -17.03 12.71
N VAL A 16 2.09 -17.58 11.52
CA VAL A 16 2.50 -16.98 10.24
C VAL A 16 1.74 -15.69 9.99
N ILE A 17 0.43 -15.69 10.26
CA ILE A 17 -0.39 -14.49 10.11
C ILE A 17 0.00 -13.42 11.13
N ARG A 18 0.30 -13.80 12.37
CA ARG A 18 0.80 -12.85 13.38
C ARG A 18 2.12 -12.20 12.94
N GLU A 19 3.04 -12.97 12.38
CA GLU A 19 4.29 -12.42 11.83
C GLU A 19 4.03 -11.47 10.67
N ILE A 20 3.15 -11.84 9.73
CA ILE A 20 2.73 -10.97 8.61
C ILE A 20 2.11 -9.67 9.13
N PHE A 21 1.20 -9.73 10.09
CA PHE A 21 0.58 -8.53 10.67
C PHE A 21 1.58 -7.65 11.42
N SER A 22 2.58 -8.24 12.06
CA SER A 22 3.69 -7.48 12.66
C SER A 22 4.50 -6.75 11.60
N TRP A 23 4.76 -7.38 10.46
CA TRP A 23 5.42 -6.75 9.32
C TRP A 23 4.56 -5.61 8.73
N VAL A 24 3.28 -5.86 8.47
CA VAL A 24 2.33 -4.84 7.98
C VAL A 24 2.30 -3.64 8.91
N THR A 25 2.20 -3.87 10.23
CA THR A 25 2.17 -2.77 11.21
C THR A 25 3.46 -1.94 11.19
N ARG A 26 4.62 -2.56 10.98
CA ARG A 26 5.88 -1.80 10.85
C ARG A 26 5.93 -0.92 9.61
N VAL A 27 5.39 -1.40 8.50
CA VAL A 27 5.45 -0.70 7.20
C VAL A 27 4.32 0.31 7.03
N GLU A 28 3.11 -0.06 7.45
CA GLU A 28 1.89 0.73 7.20
C GLU A 28 1.39 1.48 8.45
N GLY A 29 2.01 1.23 9.61
CA GLY A 29 1.62 1.84 10.89
C GLY A 29 0.48 1.13 11.61
N ALA A 30 -0.36 0.38 10.89
CA ALA A 30 -1.46 -0.43 11.43
C ALA A 30 -1.84 -1.54 10.45
N VAL A 31 -2.61 -2.51 10.92
CA VAL A 31 -3.21 -3.52 10.03
C VAL A 31 -4.45 -2.92 9.36
N PRO A 32 -4.48 -2.77 8.02
CA PRO A 32 -5.64 -2.25 7.30
C PRO A 32 -6.91 -3.07 7.50
N ASN A 33 -8.06 -2.40 7.57
CA ASN A 33 -9.35 -3.02 7.86
C ASN A 33 -9.77 -4.11 6.86
N HIS A 34 -9.33 -4.01 5.59
CA HIS A 34 -9.67 -5.02 4.59
C HIS A 34 -9.04 -6.39 4.90
N PHE A 35 -7.90 -6.44 5.60
CA PHE A 35 -7.31 -7.71 6.03
C PHE A 35 -8.20 -8.45 7.03
N TYR A 36 -8.99 -7.74 7.84
CA TYR A 36 -9.95 -8.37 8.76
C TYR A 36 -11.06 -9.15 8.04
N VAL A 37 -11.37 -8.75 6.81
CA VAL A 37 -12.29 -9.47 5.93
C VAL A 37 -11.59 -10.62 5.22
N GLU A 38 -10.38 -10.40 4.73
CA GLU A 38 -9.56 -11.40 4.04
C GLU A 38 -9.17 -12.57 4.94
N MET A 39 -9.18 -12.38 6.27
CA MET A 39 -8.98 -13.43 7.26
C MET A 39 -10.02 -14.58 7.18
N ASN A 40 -11.14 -14.40 6.48
CA ASN A 40 -12.05 -15.51 6.18
C ASN A 40 -11.46 -16.53 5.21
N PHE A 41 -10.35 -16.18 4.53
CA PHE A 41 -9.55 -17.12 3.73
C PHE A 41 -8.05 -16.92 4.03
N PRO A 42 -7.58 -17.45 5.18
CA PRO A 42 -6.23 -17.19 5.68
C PRO A 42 -5.11 -17.64 4.73
N GLU A 43 -5.28 -18.73 4.00
CA GLU A 43 -4.27 -19.21 3.05
C GLU A 43 -4.07 -18.24 1.88
N PHE A 44 -5.14 -17.61 1.40
CA PHE A 44 -5.05 -16.55 0.40
C PHE A 44 -4.32 -15.32 0.96
N LEU A 45 -4.66 -14.90 2.18
CA LEU A 45 -4.00 -13.77 2.83
C LEU A 45 -2.50 -13.99 2.98
N LYS A 46 -2.08 -15.19 3.43
CA LYS A 46 -0.67 -15.58 3.54
C LYS A 46 0.05 -15.49 2.20
N ALA A 47 -0.54 -16.07 1.14
CA ALA A 47 0.05 -16.07 -0.19
C ALA A 47 0.17 -14.64 -0.76
N LYS A 48 -0.89 -13.86 -0.67
CA LYS A 48 -0.92 -12.46 -1.14
C LYS A 48 0.10 -11.60 -0.43
N LEU A 49 0.10 -11.58 0.90
CA LEU A 49 1.01 -10.74 1.67
C LEU A 49 2.45 -11.25 1.65
N GLY A 50 2.66 -12.56 1.51
CA GLY A 50 3.97 -13.13 1.23
C GLY A 50 4.56 -12.62 -0.07
N ALA A 51 3.80 -12.63 -1.15
CA ALA A 51 4.22 -12.08 -2.44
C ALA A 51 4.47 -10.56 -2.37
N THR A 52 3.58 -9.82 -1.72
CA THR A 52 3.72 -8.37 -1.51
C THR A 52 5.01 -8.06 -0.75
N ARG A 53 5.31 -8.81 0.32
CA ARG A 53 6.52 -8.61 1.11
C ARG A 53 7.79 -8.85 0.28
N VAL A 54 7.82 -9.89 -0.54
CA VAL A 54 8.96 -10.15 -1.44
C VAL A 54 9.17 -8.99 -2.41
N LEU A 55 8.11 -8.48 -3.02
CA LEU A 55 8.20 -7.33 -3.93
C LEU A 55 8.70 -6.06 -3.24
N TRP A 56 8.25 -5.80 -2.01
CA TRP A 56 8.60 -4.59 -1.28
C TRP A 56 9.98 -4.63 -0.63
N GLU A 57 10.46 -5.82 -0.21
CA GLU A 57 11.74 -5.98 0.47
C GLU A 57 12.89 -6.41 -0.46
N GLN A 58 12.59 -7.08 -1.58
CA GLN A 58 13.58 -7.69 -2.46
C GLN A 58 13.43 -7.25 -3.94
N GLY A 59 12.41 -6.45 -4.25
CA GLY A 59 12.22 -5.93 -5.60
C GLY A 59 13.21 -4.80 -5.95
N GLU A 60 13.31 -4.47 -7.23
CA GLU A 60 14.19 -3.42 -7.75
C GLU A 60 13.70 -1.99 -7.42
N LEU A 61 12.41 -1.84 -7.13
CA LEU A 61 11.82 -0.56 -6.75
C LEU A 61 11.92 -0.36 -5.24
N SER A 62 12.35 0.83 -4.84
CA SER A 62 12.35 1.23 -3.44
C SER A 62 10.91 1.37 -2.91
N LEU A 63 10.74 1.22 -1.60
CA LEU A 63 9.43 1.38 -0.98
C LEU A 63 8.78 2.75 -1.24
N PRO A 64 9.50 3.90 -1.20
CA PRO A 64 8.92 5.17 -1.64
C PRO A 64 8.41 5.16 -3.08
N GLU A 65 9.15 4.59 -4.03
CA GLU A 65 8.73 4.50 -5.44
C GLU A 65 7.43 3.68 -5.58
N ILE A 66 7.32 2.57 -4.85
CA ILE A 66 6.11 1.74 -4.82
C ILE A 66 4.91 2.55 -4.29
N GLN A 67 5.11 3.36 -3.24
CA GLN A 67 4.03 4.19 -2.70
C GLN A 67 3.60 5.28 -3.68
N HIS A 68 4.53 5.92 -4.39
CA HIS A 68 4.20 6.90 -5.44
C HIS A 68 3.36 6.27 -6.55
N ILE A 69 3.76 5.09 -7.05
CA ILE A 69 2.98 4.33 -8.03
C ILE A 69 1.58 4.03 -7.46
N GLY A 70 1.51 3.55 -6.22
CA GLY A 70 0.26 3.25 -5.54
C GLY A 70 -0.70 4.44 -5.47
N ILE A 71 -0.20 5.64 -5.12
CA ILE A 71 -0.99 6.87 -5.07
C ILE A 71 -1.56 7.20 -6.46
N LEU A 72 -0.71 7.26 -7.49
CA LEU A 72 -1.14 7.72 -8.81
C LEU A 72 -2.04 6.72 -9.52
N VAL A 73 -1.75 5.44 -9.44
CA VAL A 73 -2.59 4.38 -10.04
C VAL A 73 -3.94 4.31 -9.32
N SER A 74 -3.96 4.38 -7.98
CA SER A 74 -5.21 4.38 -7.22
C SER A 74 -6.08 5.61 -7.53
N ARG A 75 -5.46 6.78 -7.67
CA ARG A 75 -6.12 8.01 -8.09
C ARG A 75 -6.72 7.87 -9.50
N ALA A 76 -5.94 7.39 -10.45
CA ALA A 76 -6.40 7.17 -11.83
C ALA A 76 -7.59 6.21 -11.90
N ASN A 77 -7.61 5.19 -11.02
CA ASN A 77 -8.69 4.22 -10.90
C ASN A 77 -9.88 4.70 -10.04
N GLY A 78 -9.85 5.92 -9.53
CA GLY A 78 -10.92 6.47 -8.70
C GLY A 78 -11.12 5.74 -7.36
N CYS A 79 -10.03 5.20 -6.76
CA CYS A 79 -10.07 4.53 -5.46
C CYS A 79 -9.58 5.48 -4.34
N PRO A 80 -10.44 6.26 -3.69
CA PRO A 80 -10.01 7.19 -2.63
C PRO A 80 -9.44 6.47 -1.41
N TYR A 81 -9.96 5.31 -1.06
CA TYR A 81 -9.44 4.49 0.04
C TYR A 81 -7.99 4.05 -0.22
N CYS A 82 -7.73 3.51 -1.42
CA CYS A 82 -6.39 3.07 -1.78
C CYS A 82 -5.41 4.25 -1.85
N THR A 83 -5.83 5.38 -2.44
CA THR A 83 -5.03 6.61 -2.49
C THR A 83 -4.64 7.06 -1.08
N ALA A 84 -5.60 7.13 -0.16
CA ALA A 84 -5.35 7.52 1.22
C ALA A 84 -4.40 6.55 1.95
N ALA A 85 -4.53 5.25 1.72
CA ALA A 85 -3.64 4.24 2.32
C ALA A 85 -2.18 4.44 1.88
N PHE A 86 -1.92 4.57 0.58
CA PHE A 86 -0.57 4.82 0.06
C PHE A 86 -0.02 6.18 0.52
N CYS A 87 -0.85 7.23 0.55
CA CYS A 87 -0.45 8.53 1.12
C CYS A 87 -0.04 8.42 2.59
N THR A 88 -0.76 7.63 3.39
CA THR A 88 -0.44 7.42 4.80
C THR A 88 0.92 6.75 4.97
N ILE A 89 1.22 5.71 4.18
CA ILE A 89 2.51 5.03 4.23
C ILE A 89 3.63 5.99 3.81
N LEU A 90 3.46 6.71 2.70
CA LEU A 90 4.48 7.62 2.18
C LEU A 90 4.77 8.77 3.16
N ASN A 91 3.73 9.34 3.77
CA ASN A 91 3.88 10.43 4.72
C ASN A 91 4.37 9.96 6.08
N TYR A 92 3.58 9.14 6.78
CA TYR A 92 3.85 8.78 8.18
C TYR A 92 4.82 7.61 8.31
N GLY A 93 4.77 6.63 7.41
CA GLY A 93 5.66 5.48 7.44
C GLY A 93 7.08 5.82 6.94
N LEU A 94 7.18 6.67 5.92
CA LEU A 94 8.44 6.99 5.25
C LEU A 94 8.92 8.43 5.45
N GLY A 95 8.12 9.29 6.10
CA GLY A 95 8.52 10.63 6.50
C GLY A 95 8.71 11.63 5.36
N THR A 96 8.02 11.43 4.23
CA THR A 96 8.20 12.28 3.03
C THR A 96 7.67 13.71 3.21
N GLY A 97 6.69 13.92 4.08
CA GLY A 97 6.08 15.22 4.36
C GLY A 97 4.69 15.38 3.74
N GLU A 98 3.76 15.89 4.56
CA GLU A 98 2.34 15.95 4.26
C GLU A 98 2.03 16.83 3.04
N ASP A 99 2.67 17.99 2.91
CA ASP A 99 2.40 18.93 1.82
C ASP A 99 2.74 18.34 0.46
N TYR A 100 3.90 17.68 0.34
CA TYR A 100 4.30 16.99 -0.88
C TYR A 100 3.33 15.86 -1.23
N VAL A 101 2.99 15.01 -0.25
CA VAL A 101 2.07 13.88 -0.49
C VAL A 101 0.69 14.35 -0.90
N ARG A 102 0.20 15.46 -0.33
CA ARG A 102 -1.06 16.08 -0.71
C ARG A 102 -1.01 16.58 -2.16
N GLN A 103 0.06 17.29 -2.54
CA GLN A 103 0.26 17.76 -3.91
C GLN A 103 0.37 16.59 -4.90
N LEU A 104 1.10 15.54 -4.57
CA LEU A 104 1.20 14.34 -5.40
C LEU A 104 -0.17 13.71 -5.64
N ALA A 105 -1.00 13.63 -4.62
CA ALA A 105 -2.37 13.11 -4.72
C ALA A 105 -3.31 14.03 -5.52
N SER A 106 -3.12 15.36 -5.51
CA SER A 106 -3.95 16.33 -6.25
C SER A 106 -3.45 16.59 -7.66
N ASP A 107 -2.17 16.86 -7.82
CA ASP A 107 -1.59 17.37 -9.07
C ASP A 107 -0.89 16.28 -9.90
N GLY A 108 -0.56 15.16 -9.25
CA GLY A 108 0.00 14.00 -9.95
C GLY A 108 1.49 14.10 -10.21
N VAL A 109 1.91 13.63 -11.39
CA VAL A 109 3.34 13.53 -11.77
C VAL A 109 4.03 14.90 -11.82
N GLU A 110 3.29 15.99 -12.01
CA GLU A 110 3.84 17.34 -12.19
C GLU A 110 4.64 17.84 -10.98
N VAL A 111 4.35 17.35 -9.79
CA VAL A 111 5.05 17.75 -8.55
C VAL A 111 6.33 16.96 -8.28
N VAL A 112 6.65 16.00 -9.13
CA VAL A 112 7.82 15.14 -8.97
C VAL A 112 9.01 15.74 -9.70
N ASP A 113 10.05 16.19 -9.00
CA ASP A 113 11.25 16.79 -9.60
C ASP A 113 12.23 15.75 -10.18
N ASP A 114 12.31 14.58 -9.56
CA ASP A 114 13.21 13.52 -10.00
C ASP A 114 12.79 12.92 -11.34
N GLN A 115 13.63 13.05 -12.36
CA GLN A 115 13.33 12.62 -13.73
C GLN A 115 13.18 11.10 -13.86
N ARG A 116 13.93 10.32 -13.09
CA ARG A 116 13.82 8.86 -13.09
C ARG A 116 12.47 8.44 -12.51
N LEU A 117 12.08 9.03 -11.38
CA LEU A 117 10.78 8.77 -10.74
C LEU A 117 9.64 9.21 -11.67
N ARG A 118 9.72 10.39 -12.31
CA ARG A 118 8.71 10.80 -13.31
C ARG A 118 8.53 9.75 -14.40
N THR A 119 9.63 9.30 -15.00
CA THR A 119 9.59 8.30 -16.08
C THR A 119 8.93 6.98 -15.60
N LEU A 120 9.26 6.55 -14.39
CA LEU A 120 8.67 5.37 -13.76
C LEU A 120 7.15 5.53 -13.56
N LEU A 121 6.70 6.69 -13.08
CA LEU A 121 5.29 6.98 -12.82
C LEU A 121 4.48 7.10 -14.12
N ASP A 122 5.04 7.72 -15.15
CA ASP A 122 4.44 7.80 -16.49
C ASP A 122 4.27 6.40 -17.09
N PHE A 123 5.28 5.54 -16.92
CA PHE A 123 5.20 4.15 -17.34
C PHE A 123 4.10 3.40 -16.59
N ALA A 124 4.05 3.52 -15.27
CA ALA A 124 3.03 2.87 -14.45
C ALA A 124 1.60 3.30 -14.85
N LEU A 125 1.38 4.60 -15.10
CA LEU A 125 0.10 5.12 -15.56
C LEU A 125 -0.27 4.60 -16.96
N LYS A 126 0.68 4.47 -17.87
CA LYS A 126 0.45 3.89 -19.22
C LYS A 126 0.08 2.41 -19.15
N VAL A 127 0.69 1.66 -18.25
CA VAL A 127 0.36 0.23 -18.04
C VAL A 127 -1.03 0.07 -17.44
N ASN A 128 -1.47 1.04 -16.63
CA ASN A 128 -2.78 1.03 -15.98
C ASN A 128 -3.94 1.45 -16.90
N ALA A 129 -3.67 2.18 -17.97
CA ALA A 129 -4.69 2.67 -18.90
C ALA A 129 -5.19 1.58 -19.84
#